data_f8aa0c9ddaa164796226ca58b980bb60
#
_entry.id   f8aa0c9ddaa164796226ca58b980bb60
#
_cell.length_a   1.000
_cell.length_b   1.000
_cell.length_c   1.000
_cell.angle_alpha   90.00
_cell.angle_beta   90.00
_cell.angle_gamma   90.00
#
_symmetry.space_group_name_H-M   'P 1'
#
loop_
_entity.id
_entity.type
_entity.pdbx_description
1 polymer ?
#
loop_
_entity_poly.entity_id
_entity_poly.type
_entity_poly.pdbx_seq_one_letter_code
_entity_poly.pdbx_strand_id
1 'polypeptide(L)'
;MSAETPGSVAEAAGGPEMTETLVGSVIATFGRHLVVRTAEGAQLQARPFGRALGVVCGDEVRCRVDRQHEEVYVIAVLPRRNALWRANARGGAEAVVANLTQLLVVLAPLPAPDFFVIDRYLCAATDASVPATLIVNKSDLGIDAAVTAELDAYAAAGFAALACSAASGAGMMELLAALGPGTVAALVGQSGVGKSSLVRRLLPQAQVAVGELVRAEEGRHTTTAARLFDLPDGAALIDSPGVRDFAPAVSALDERTLGFPEVARLAAGCRFSDCRHLREPGCAVRAAAEDGSWHARRYESYRRLRRLREQLAVTRGR
;
A
#
# COMPACT_ATOMS: atom_id res chain seq x y z
N MET A 1 62.14 -7.60 -54.93
CA MET A 1 60.78 -7.11 -54.86
C MET A 1 59.99 -8.22 -54.16
N SER A 2 59.89 -8.11 -52.88
CA SER A 2 59.29 -9.10 -51.99
C SER A 2 57.88 -8.64 -51.65
N ALA A 3 56.89 -9.47 -51.89
CA ALA A 3 55.48 -9.23 -51.50
C ALA A 3 55.23 -9.82 -50.13
N GLU A 4 54.89 -8.97 -49.20
CA GLU A 4 54.45 -9.35 -47.85
C GLU A 4 52.97 -9.76 -47.87
N THR A 5 52.68 -10.89 -47.29
CA THR A 5 51.34 -11.44 -47.04
C THR A 5 50.81 -10.84 -45.75
N PRO A 6 49.60 -10.29 -45.66
CA PRO A 6 49.06 -9.83 -44.42
C PRO A 6 48.53 -10.99 -43.58
N GLY A 7 48.92 -10.94 -42.30
CA GLY A 7 48.59 -11.95 -41.31
C GLY A 7 47.09 -11.99 -40.97
N SER A 8 46.64 -13.21 -40.80
CA SER A 8 45.32 -13.58 -40.26
C SER A 8 45.10 -13.02 -38.85
N VAL A 9 44.15 -12.09 -38.73
CA VAL A 9 43.67 -11.64 -37.45
C VAL A 9 42.69 -12.71 -36.93
N ALA A 10 43.06 -13.34 -35.86
CA ALA A 10 42.19 -14.27 -35.12
C ALA A 10 40.98 -13.53 -34.62
N GLU A 11 39.82 -13.94 -35.06
CA GLU A 11 38.50 -13.51 -34.61
C GLU A 11 38.31 -14.01 -33.18
N ALA A 12 38.38 -13.09 -32.22
CA ALA A 12 38.02 -13.35 -30.81
C ALA A 12 36.52 -13.50 -30.75
N ALA A 13 36.04 -14.72 -30.88
CA ALA A 13 34.65 -15.11 -30.58
C ALA A 13 34.44 -15.06 -29.07
N GLY A 14 33.84 -14.01 -28.60
CA GLY A 14 33.40 -13.79 -27.23
C GLY A 14 32.30 -12.74 -27.21
N GLY A 15 31.20 -13.01 -27.94
CA GLY A 15 30.00 -12.23 -27.80
C GLY A 15 29.39 -12.49 -26.39
N PRO A 16 28.85 -11.45 -25.69
CA PRO A 16 28.24 -11.68 -24.41
C PRO A 16 27.05 -12.65 -24.60
N GLU A 17 27.09 -13.77 -23.88
CA GLU A 17 25.95 -14.68 -23.75
C GLU A 17 24.69 -13.85 -23.50
N MET A 18 23.69 -13.99 -24.38
CA MET A 18 22.44 -13.24 -24.30
C MET A 18 21.76 -13.58 -22.98
N THR A 19 21.86 -12.64 -22.04
CA THR A 19 21.23 -12.74 -20.73
C THR A 19 19.74 -12.58 -20.94
N GLU A 20 19.00 -13.64 -20.70
CA GLU A 20 17.54 -13.61 -20.83
C GLU A 20 16.95 -12.62 -19.84
N THR A 21 16.10 -11.69 -20.35
CA THR A 21 15.34 -10.76 -19.49
C THR A 21 13.88 -11.15 -19.49
N LEU A 22 13.25 -11.07 -18.32
CA LEU A 22 11.83 -11.31 -18.15
C LEU A 22 11.20 -10.20 -17.32
N VAL A 23 9.88 -10.07 -17.42
CA VAL A 23 9.05 -9.19 -16.59
C VAL A 23 8.19 -10.06 -15.69
N GLY A 24 8.00 -9.63 -14.44
CA GLY A 24 7.14 -10.33 -13.50
C GLY A 24 6.71 -9.43 -12.35
N SER A 25 5.79 -9.95 -11.53
CA SER A 25 5.25 -9.26 -10.37
C SER A 25 5.91 -9.76 -9.09
N VAL A 26 6.30 -8.87 -8.19
CA VAL A 26 6.85 -9.22 -6.89
C VAL A 26 5.71 -9.66 -5.97
N ILE A 27 5.66 -10.96 -5.69
CA ILE A 27 4.62 -11.55 -4.83
C ILE A 27 5.07 -11.80 -3.40
N ALA A 28 6.38 -11.72 -3.13
CA ALA A 28 6.88 -11.76 -1.75
C ALA A 28 8.22 -11.04 -1.63
N THR A 29 8.45 -10.48 -0.42
CA THR A 29 9.73 -9.84 -0.05
C THR A 29 10.16 -10.31 1.33
N PHE A 30 11.41 -10.78 1.45
CA PHE A 30 12.01 -11.29 2.69
C PHE A 30 13.40 -10.65 2.86
N GLY A 31 13.46 -9.44 3.37
CA GLY A 31 14.71 -8.68 3.41
C GLY A 31 15.30 -8.43 2.02
N ARG A 32 16.35 -9.20 1.65
CA ARG A 32 16.97 -9.11 0.32
C ARG A 32 16.50 -10.19 -0.66
N HIS A 33 15.67 -11.11 -0.22
CA HIS A 33 15.11 -12.15 -1.07
C HIS A 33 13.72 -11.75 -1.54
N LEU A 34 13.45 -12.00 -2.79
CA LEU A 34 12.19 -11.69 -3.46
C LEU A 34 11.65 -12.96 -4.11
N VAL A 35 10.33 -13.04 -4.22
CA VAL A 35 9.69 -14.00 -5.11
C VAL A 35 9.00 -13.22 -6.21
N VAL A 36 9.35 -13.52 -7.44
CA VAL A 36 8.77 -12.89 -8.64
C VAL A 36 7.91 -13.93 -9.35
N ARG A 37 6.66 -13.57 -9.65
CA ARG A 37 5.74 -14.38 -10.45
C ARG A 37 5.81 -13.89 -11.90
N THR A 38 6.10 -14.79 -12.84
CA THR A 38 6.08 -14.50 -14.28
C THR A 38 4.66 -14.46 -14.82
N ALA A 39 4.47 -14.02 -16.05
CA ALA A 39 3.18 -14.00 -16.72
C ALA A 39 2.57 -15.41 -16.88
N GLU A 40 3.42 -16.44 -17.01
CA GLU A 40 3.04 -17.84 -17.10
C GLU A 40 2.71 -18.47 -15.73
N GLY A 41 2.84 -17.69 -14.65
CA GLY A 41 2.54 -18.13 -13.28
C GLY A 41 3.72 -18.80 -12.56
N ALA A 42 4.89 -18.95 -13.19
CA ALA A 42 6.07 -19.50 -12.52
C ALA A 42 6.57 -18.56 -11.43
N GLN A 43 7.01 -19.13 -10.30
CA GLN A 43 7.57 -18.37 -9.17
C GLN A 43 9.09 -18.54 -9.13
N LEU A 44 9.80 -17.43 -9.22
CA LEU A 44 11.25 -17.39 -9.26
C LEU A 44 11.80 -16.71 -8.00
N GLN A 45 12.77 -17.33 -7.35
CA GLN A 45 13.55 -16.68 -6.30
C GLN A 45 14.46 -15.64 -6.97
N ALA A 46 14.44 -14.41 -6.46
CA ALA A 46 15.19 -13.31 -7.03
C ALA A 46 15.86 -12.45 -5.95
N ARG A 47 16.85 -11.67 -6.36
CA ARG A 47 17.51 -10.67 -5.51
C ARG A 47 17.59 -9.32 -6.22
N PRO A 48 17.52 -8.18 -5.53
CA PRO A 48 17.78 -6.89 -6.16
C PRO A 48 19.23 -6.80 -6.66
N PHE A 49 19.41 -6.35 -7.88
CA PHE A 49 20.73 -6.02 -8.41
C PHE A 49 21.15 -4.63 -7.87
N GLY A 50 21.99 -4.64 -6.84
CA GLY A 50 22.40 -3.41 -6.16
C GLY A 50 21.52 -3.05 -4.95
N ARG A 51 21.81 -1.85 -4.33
CA ARG A 51 21.21 -1.45 -3.04
C ARG A 51 20.02 -0.48 -3.15
N ALA A 52 19.76 0.09 -4.32
CA ALA A 52 18.93 1.29 -4.46
C ALA A 52 17.51 1.06 -4.99
N LEU A 53 17.11 -0.17 -5.33
CA LEU A 53 15.87 -0.39 -6.09
C LEU A 53 14.57 -0.20 -5.30
N GLY A 54 14.60 -0.27 -3.95
CA GLY A 54 13.41 -0.05 -3.11
C GLY A 54 12.21 -0.91 -3.55
N VAL A 55 12.45 -2.19 -3.85
CA VAL A 55 11.44 -3.14 -4.34
C VAL A 55 10.47 -3.47 -3.20
N VAL A 56 9.17 -3.44 -3.49
CA VAL A 56 8.11 -3.80 -2.55
C VAL A 56 7.16 -4.85 -3.15
N CYS A 57 6.38 -5.51 -2.31
CA CYS A 57 5.33 -6.42 -2.78
C CYS A 57 4.32 -5.68 -3.64
N GLY A 58 3.91 -6.27 -4.76
CA GLY A 58 3.06 -5.68 -5.78
C GLY A 58 3.80 -4.93 -6.91
N ASP A 59 5.13 -4.73 -6.81
CA ASP A 59 5.90 -4.13 -7.90
C ASP A 59 5.91 -5.03 -9.14
N GLU A 60 5.82 -4.40 -10.31
CA GLU A 60 6.22 -5.01 -11.56
C GLU A 60 7.70 -4.75 -11.79
N VAL A 61 8.45 -5.79 -12.13
CA VAL A 61 9.92 -5.72 -12.19
C VAL A 61 10.44 -6.34 -13.46
N ARG A 62 11.58 -5.80 -13.92
CA ARG A 62 12.39 -6.45 -14.96
C ARG A 62 13.49 -7.23 -14.28
N CYS A 63 13.60 -8.50 -14.65
CA CYS A 63 14.60 -9.41 -14.14
C CYS A 63 15.59 -9.81 -15.21
N ARG A 64 16.81 -10.13 -14.81
CA ARG A 64 17.85 -10.78 -15.58
C ARG A 64 18.09 -12.16 -15.00
N VAL A 65 18.08 -13.18 -15.87
CA VAL A 65 18.38 -14.57 -15.50
C VAL A 65 19.85 -14.84 -15.80
N ASP A 66 20.58 -15.23 -14.77
CA ASP A 66 21.94 -15.76 -14.88
C ASP A 66 21.85 -17.29 -14.90
N ARG A 67 21.93 -17.87 -16.08
CA ARG A 67 21.83 -19.32 -16.26
C ARG A 67 23.04 -20.08 -15.73
N GLN A 68 24.20 -19.43 -15.64
CA GLN A 68 25.44 -20.04 -15.19
C GLN A 68 25.41 -20.30 -13.68
N HIS A 69 24.79 -19.40 -12.92
CA HIS A 69 24.68 -19.48 -11.46
C HIS A 69 23.27 -19.84 -10.98
N GLU A 70 22.33 -20.06 -11.91
CA GLU A 70 20.91 -20.29 -11.59
C GLU A 70 20.28 -19.18 -10.73
N GLU A 71 20.75 -17.94 -10.90
CA GLU A 71 20.29 -16.80 -10.12
C GLU A 71 19.43 -15.85 -10.96
N VAL A 72 18.42 -15.24 -10.30
CA VAL A 72 17.57 -14.21 -10.92
C VAL A 72 17.78 -12.88 -10.18
N TYR A 73 18.08 -11.85 -10.94
CA TYR A 73 18.31 -10.51 -10.42
C TYR A 73 17.24 -9.55 -10.90
N VAL A 74 16.59 -8.84 -9.96
CA VAL A 74 15.76 -7.69 -10.30
C VAL A 74 16.66 -6.52 -10.64
N ILE A 75 16.62 -6.09 -11.91
CA ILE A 75 17.47 -5.02 -12.45
C ILE A 75 16.75 -3.68 -12.55
N ALA A 76 15.41 -3.67 -12.57
CA ALA A 76 14.60 -2.46 -12.55
C ALA A 76 13.22 -2.70 -11.96
N VAL A 77 12.68 -1.70 -11.26
CA VAL A 77 11.26 -1.59 -10.93
C VAL A 77 10.59 -0.82 -12.06
N LEU A 78 9.51 -1.36 -12.60
CA LEU A 78 8.73 -0.70 -13.64
C LEU A 78 7.88 0.42 -13.03
N PRO A 79 7.36 1.37 -13.82
CA PRO A 79 6.54 2.46 -13.33
C PRO A 79 5.35 1.92 -12.53
N ARG A 80 5.23 2.35 -11.27
CA ARG A 80 4.11 2.02 -10.40
C ARG A 80 2.86 2.76 -10.81
N ARG A 81 1.72 2.08 -10.87
CA ARG A 81 0.41 2.74 -11.04
C ARG A 81 0.07 3.56 -9.80
N ASN A 82 0.38 3.04 -8.64
CA ASN A 82 0.26 3.68 -7.33
C ASN A 82 1.19 3.02 -6.32
N ALA A 83 1.39 3.69 -5.18
CA ALA A 83 2.07 3.11 -4.02
C ALA A 83 1.59 3.77 -2.73
N LEU A 84 1.57 3.01 -1.63
CA LEU A 84 1.40 3.57 -0.30
C LEU A 84 2.78 3.84 0.31
N TRP A 85 2.90 4.97 1.00
CA TRP A 85 4.16 5.48 1.51
C TRP A 85 4.13 5.62 3.03
N ARG A 86 5.15 5.14 3.71
CA ARG A 86 5.37 5.39 5.14
C ARG A 86 6.51 6.37 5.37
N ALA A 87 6.47 7.07 6.51
CA ALA A 87 7.60 7.85 6.95
C ALA A 87 8.76 6.92 7.37
N ASN A 88 9.96 7.19 6.89
CA ASN A 88 11.16 6.48 7.34
C ASN A 88 11.87 7.25 8.47
N ALA A 89 12.81 6.60 9.16
CA ALA A 89 13.56 7.17 10.28
C ALA A 89 14.40 8.41 9.89
N ARG A 90 14.68 8.63 8.60
CA ARG A 90 15.41 9.77 8.07
C ARG A 90 14.49 10.93 7.67
N GLY A 91 13.22 10.88 8.01
CA GLY A 91 12.21 11.88 7.66
C GLY A 91 11.75 11.83 6.19
N GLY A 92 12.24 10.92 5.37
CA GLY A 92 11.78 10.68 4.00
C GLY A 92 10.51 9.84 3.97
N ALA A 93 10.04 9.53 2.75
CA ALA A 93 8.99 8.56 2.51
C ALA A 93 9.58 7.33 1.80
N GLU A 94 9.14 6.14 2.19
CA GLU A 94 9.47 4.89 1.52
C GLU A 94 8.19 4.13 1.18
N ALA A 95 8.16 3.50 0.01
CA ALA A 95 7.03 2.67 -0.39
C ALA A 95 6.93 1.44 0.53
N VAL A 96 5.70 1.03 0.85
CA VAL A 96 5.43 -0.19 1.63
C VAL A 96 4.72 -1.26 0.80
N VAL A 97 3.97 -0.84 -0.21
CA VAL A 97 3.25 -1.70 -1.15
C VAL A 97 2.96 -0.91 -2.41
N ALA A 98 2.87 -1.58 -3.55
CA ALA A 98 2.61 -0.95 -4.84
C ALA A 98 1.48 -1.66 -5.60
N ASN A 99 0.94 -0.95 -6.60
CA ASN A 99 -0.01 -1.46 -7.59
C ASN A 99 -1.28 -2.07 -6.98
N LEU A 100 -1.75 -1.52 -5.84
CA LEU A 100 -3.03 -1.89 -5.25
C LEU A 100 -4.20 -1.44 -6.12
N THR A 101 -5.27 -2.19 -6.12
CA THR A 101 -6.57 -1.78 -6.66
C THR A 101 -7.58 -1.48 -5.57
N GLN A 102 -7.33 -1.91 -4.31
CA GLN A 102 -8.23 -1.72 -3.18
C GLN A 102 -7.45 -1.60 -1.87
N LEU A 103 -7.81 -0.65 -1.01
CA LEU A 103 -7.36 -0.58 0.36
C LEU A 103 -8.52 -0.90 1.32
N LEU A 104 -8.34 -1.87 2.19
CA LEU A 104 -9.30 -2.23 3.22
C LEU A 104 -8.87 -1.59 4.55
N VAL A 105 -9.60 -0.55 4.98
CA VAL A 105 -9.32 0.16 6.24
C VAL A 105 -10.17 -0.45 7.34
N VAL A 106 -9.55 -1.29 8.16
CA VAL A 106 -10.23 -2.08 9.19
C VAL A 106 -10.36 -1.30 10.49
N LEU A 107 -11.58 -1.25 11.01
CA LEU A 107 -11.93 -0.75 12.32
C LEU A 107 -12.80 -1.77 13.04
N ALA A 108 -13.07 -1.56 14.33
CA ALA A 108 -13.94 -2.41 15.13
C ALA A 108 -14.59 -1.60 16.26
N PRO A 109 -15.73 -2.02 16.83
CA PRO A 109 -16.28 -1.39 18.03
C PRO A 109 -15.29 -1.42 19.21
N LEU A 110 -14.48 -2.49 19.30
CA LEU A 110 -13.42 -2.65 20.31
C LEU A 110 -12.12 -3.18 19.67
N PRO A 111 -10.97 -2.50 19.91
CA PRO A 111 -10.79 -1.24 20.65
C PRO A 111 -11.53 -0.08 19.98
N ALA A 112 -11.87 0.96 20.74
CA ALA A 112 -12.55 2.15 20.21
C ALA A 112 -11.78 2.71 18.99
N PRO A 113 -12.47 3.05 17.89
CA PRO A 113 -11.82 3.52 16.67
C PRO A 113 -11.11 4.86 16.89
N ASP A 114 -9.84 4.94 16.49
CA ASP A 114 -9.16 6.21 16.31
C ASP A 114 -9.44 6.74 14.90
N PHE A 115 -10.44 7.60 14.78
CA PHE A 115 -10.87 8.15 13.50
C PHE A 115 -9.81 9.05 12.85
N PHE A 116 -8.87 9.61 13.62
CA PHE A 116 -7.74 10.33 13.04
C PHE A 116 -6.76 9.39 12.31
N VAL A 117 -6.54 8.20 12.85
CA VAL A 117 -5.73 7.16 12.19
C VAL A 117 -6.44 6.65 10.94
N ILE A 118 -7.76 6.42 11.01
CA ILE A 118 -8.59 6.01 9.87
C ILE A 118 -8.50 7.07 8.76
N ASP A 119 -8.69 8.34 9.08
CA ASP A 119 -8.58 9.44 8.13
C ASP A 119 -7.22 9.46 7.42
N ARG A 120 -6.13 9.20 8.14
CA ARG A 120 -4.79 9.14 7.54
C ARG A 120 -4.65 8.03 6.50
N TYR A 121 -5.23 6.85 6.74
CA TYR A 121 -5.24 5.77 5.75
C TYR A 121 -6.08 6.12 4.53
N LEU A 122 -7.27 6.70 4.74
CA LEU A 122 -8.15 7.13 3.67
C LEU A 122 -7.49 8.24 2.82
N CYS A 123 -6.83 9.20 3.47
CA CYS A 123 -6.07 10.25 2.79
C CYS A 123 -4.93 9.67 1.94
N ALA A 124 -4.17 8.71 2.47
CA ALA A 124 -3.09 8.07 1.73
C ALA A 124 -3.63 7.26 0.53
N ALA A 125 -4.77 6.60 0.67
CA ALA A 125 -5.43 5.88 -0.42
C ALA A 125 -5.93 6.85 -1.50
N THR A 126 -6.62 7.92 -1.11
CA THR A 126 -7.12 8.96 -2.04
C THR A 126 -5.98 9.60 -2.82
N ASP A 127 -4.91 9.97 -2.13
CA ASP A 127 -3.73 10.59 -2.75
C ASP A 127 -3.04 9.64 -3.74
N ALA A 128 -2.97 8.36 -3.40
CA ALA A 128 -2.44 7.31 -4.27
C ALA A 128 -3.42 6.86 -5.37
N SER A 129 -4.63 7.44 -5.44
CA SER A 129 -5.71 7.01 -6.36
C SER A 129 -6.08 5.52 -6.20
N VAL A 130 -6.03 5.03 -4.96
CA VAL A 130 -6.45 3.67 -4.60
C VAL A 130 -7.84 3.73 -3.97
N PRO A 131 -8.86 3.06 -4.53
CA PRO A 131 -10.15 2.91 -3.87
C PRO A 131 -10.00 2.35 -2.46
N ALA A 132 -10.73 2.92 -1.49
CA ALA A 132 -10.68 2.47 -0.11
C ALA A 132 -12.09 2.11 0.40
N THR A 133 -12.17 1.00 1.14
CA THR A 133 -13.39 0.56 1.81
C THR A 133 -13.13 0.40 3.30
N LEU A 134 -14.02 0.91 4.13
CA LEU A 134 -14.02 0.71 5.56
C LEU A 134 -14.58 -0.68 5.88
N ILE A 135 -13.84 -1.46 6.67
CA ILE A 135 -14.27 -2.78 7.12
C ILE A 135 -14.51 -2.72 8.63
N VAL A 136 -15.78 -2.74 9.03
CA VAL A 136 -16.19 -2.77 10.43
C VAL A 136 -16.19 -4.22 10.89
N ASN A 137 -15.03 -4.66 11.37
CA ASN A 137 -14.89 -6.03 11.90
C ASN A 137 -15.43 -6.12 13.34
N LYS A 138 -15.65 -7.35 13.82
CA LYS A 138 -16.28 -7.64 15.12
C LYS A 138 -17.68 -7.04 15.24
N SER A 139 -18.44 -7.04 14.16
CA SER A 139 -19.84 -6.54 14.14
C SER A 139 -20.77 -7.30 15.10
N ASP A 140 -20.36 -8.51 15.50
CA ASP A 140 -21.01 -9.33 16.54
C ASP A 140 -21.04 -8.67 17.93
N LEU A 141 -20.17 -7.68 18.18
CA LEU A 141 -20.15 -6.90 19.42
C LEU A 141 -21.16 -5.73 19.42
N GLY A 142 -21.86 -5.52 18.30
CA GLY A 142 -22.73 -4.35 18.09
C GLY A 142 -21.93 -3.10 17.66
N ILE A 143 -22.56 -2.27 16.84
CA ILE A 143 -22.03 -0.98 16.39
C ILE A 143 -22.86 0.10 17.05
N ASP A 144 -22.25 0.95 17.85
CA ASP A 144 -22.95 2.03 18.52
C ASP A 144 -23.31 3.19 17.59
N ALA A 145 -24.20 4.07 18.06
CA ALA A 145 -24.68 5.21 17.27
C ALA A 145 -23.56 6.21 16.93
N ALA A 146 -22.53 6.35 17.77
CA ALA A 146 -21.43 7.26 17.52
C ALA A 146 -20.56 6.75 16.36
N VAL A 147 -20.24 5.46 16.33
CA VAL A 147 -19.52 4.84 15.22
C VAL A 147 -20.36 4.90 13.93
N THR A 148 -21.68 4.67 14.02
CA THR A 148 -22.59 4.77 12.87
C THR A 148 -22.57 6.18 12.27
N ALA A 149 -22.67 7.23 13.09
CA ALA A 149 -22.61 8.61 12.62
C ALA A 149 -21.29 8.95 11.90
N GLU A 150 -20.17 8.39 12.36
CA GLU A 150 -18.88 8.54 11.69
C GLU A 150 -18.83 7.79 10.35
N LEU A 151 -19.43 6.60 10.26
CA LEU A 151 -19.56 5.86 9.01
C LEU A 151 -20.41 6.61 7.99
N ASP A 152 -21.50 7.27 8.43
CA ASP A 152 -22.33 8.14 7.58
C ASP A 152 -21.51 9.33 7.04
N ALA A 153 -20.65 9.92 7.86
CA ALA A 153 -19.74 10.98 7.42
C ALA A 153 -18.73 10.50 6.38
N TYR A 154 -18.22 9.27 6.50
CA TYR A 154 -17.37 8.65 5.50
C TYR A 154 -18.12 8.33 4.20
N ALA A 155 -19.37 7.84 4.31
CA ALA A 155 -20.22 7.60 3.16
C ALA A 155 -20.49 8.90 2.37
N ALA A 156 -20.76 10.02 3.06
CA ALA A 156 -20.90 11.34 2.47
C ALA A 156 -19.62 11.83 1.78
N ALA A 157 -18.45 11.39 2.24
CA ALA A 157 -17.16 11.64 1.60
C ALA A 157 -16.88 10.71 0.39
N GLY A 158 -17.71 9.69 0.17
CA GLY A 158 -17.60 8.74 -0.95
C GLY A 158 -16.90 7.43 -0.59
N PHE A 159 -16.69 7.12 0.68
CA PHE A 159 -16.10 5.86 1.13
C PHE A 159 -17.18 4.84 1.50
N ALA A 160 -17.15 3.68 0.88
CA ALA A 160 -18.02 2.56 1.25
C ALA A 160 -17.60 1.94 2.60
N ALA A 161 -18.57 1.35 3.30
CA ALA A 161 -18.35 0.58 4.51
C ALA A 161 -19.04 -0.78 4.45
N LEU A 162 -18.37 -1.83 4.93
CA LEU A 162 -18.89 -3.19 5.06
C LEU A 162 -18.71 -3.65 6.51
N ALA A 163 -19.77 -4.19 7.09
CA ALA A 163 -19.71 -4.80 8.42
C ALA A 163 -19.47 -6.30 8.29
N CYS A 164 -18.55 -6.83 9.09
CA CYS A 164 -18.28 -8.26 9.14
C CYS A 164 -17.81 -8.69 10.55
N SER A 165 -17.76 -9.99 10.76
CA SER A 165 -17.14 -10.58 11.95
C SER A 165 -16.30 -11.78 11.54
N ALA A 166 -14.98 -11.66 11.70
CA ALA A 166 -14.07 -12.80 11.49
C ALA A 166 -14.32 -13.93 12.49
N ALA A 167 -14.91 -13.64 13.66
CA ALA A 167 -15.22 -14.62 14.69
C ALA A 167 -16.47 -15.45 14.32
N SER A 168 -17.60 -14.79 14.03
CA SER A 168 -18.86 -15.47 13.71
C SER A 168 -18.94 -15.90 12.23
N GLY A 169 -18.23 -15.24 11.34
CA GLY A 169 -18.33 -15.42 9.88
C GLY A 169 -19.37 -14.53 9.19
N ALA A 170 -20.12 -13.74 9.96
CA ALA A 170 -21.09 -12.80 9.38
C ALA A 170 -20.41 -11.77 8.48
N GLY A 171 -21.02 -11.43 7.34
CA GLY A 171 -20.50 -10.44 6.39
C GLY A 171 -19.23 -10.84 5.63
N MET A 172 -18.70 -12.07 5.84
CA MET A 172 -17.47 -12.49 5.18
C MET A 172 -17.66 -12.82 3.70
N MET A 173 -18.85 -13.28 3.31
CA MET A 173 -19.18 -13.53 1.90
C MET A 173 -19.30 -12.23 1.13
N GLU A 174 -19.92 -11.20 1.74
CA GLU A 174 -20.05 -9.86 1.18
C GLU A 174 -18.67 -9.20 1.01
N LEU A 175 -17.78 -9.41 1.99
CA LEU A 175 -16.40 -8.93 1.90
C LEU A 175 -15.65 -9.62 0.76
N LEU A 176 -15.77 -10.94 0.60
CA LEU A 176 -15.17 -11.67 -0.52
C LEU A 176 -15.74 -11.22 -1.86
N ALA A 177 -17.05 -11.04 -1.95
CA ALA A 177 -17.72 -10.57 -3.17
C ALA A 177 -17.26 -9.15 -3.57
N ALA A 178 -16.95 -8.28 -2.60
CA ALA A 178 -16.39 -6.95 -2.85
C ALA A 178 -14.94 -7.00 -3.35
N LEU A 179 -14.24 -8.12 -3.15
CA LEU A 179 -12.90 -8.41 -3.68
C LEU A 179 -13.01 -9.21 -4.99
N GLY A 180 -13.67 -8.65 -6.00
CA GLY A 180 -13.87 -9.31 -7.29
C GLY A 180 -12.57 -9.62 -8.06
N PRO A 181 -12.68 -10.28 -9.22
CA PRO A 181 -11.53 -10.68 -10.04
C PRO A 181 -10.60 -9.52 -10.37
N GLY A 182 -9.29 -9.76 -10.32
CA GLY A 182 -8.27 -8.75 -10.58
C GLY A 182 -8.03 -7.76 -9.44
N THR A 183 -8.75 -7.88 -8.32
CA THR A 183 -8.51 -7.05 -7.14
C THR A 183 -7.19 -7.47 -6.47
N VAL A 184 -6.32 -6.49 -6.24
CA VAL A 184 -5.15 -6.62 -5.38
C VAL A 184 -5.37 -5.72 -4.17
N ALA A 185 -5.72 -6.33 -3.04
CA ALA A 185 -6.08 -5.62 -1.82
C ALA A 185 -4.98 -5.67 -0.76
N ALA A 186 -4.97 -4.70 0.14
CA ALA A 186 -4.20 -4.73 1.38
C ALA A 186 -5.07 -4.29 2.56
N LEU A 187 -4.80 -4.84 3.77
CA LEU A 187 -5.49 -4.44 5.00
C LEU A 187 -4.61 -3.51 5.84
N VAL A 188 -5.21 -2.41 6.27
CA VAL A 188 -4.62 -1.46 7.22
C VAL A 188 -5.60 -1.21 8.37
N GLY A 189 -5.14 -0.62 9.46
CA GLY A 189 -6.01 -0.26 10.57
C GLY A 189 -5.30 -0.37 11.90
N GLN A 190 -5.96 0.07 12.94
CA GLN A 190 -5.46 0.12 14.30
C GLN A 190 -5.12 -1.29 14.84
N SER A 191 -4.18 -1.37 15.78
CA SER A 191 -3.88 -2.63 16.46
C SER A 191 -5.11 -3.15 17.23
N GLY A 192 -5.31 -4.47 17.23
CA GLY A 192 -6.41 -5.10 17.96
C GLY A 192 -7.77 -5.12 17.23
N VAL A 193 -7.96 -4.46 16.08
CA VAL A 193 -9.22 -4.48 15.31
C VAL A 193 -9.51 -5.82 14.61
N GLY A 194 -8.56 -6.77 14.63
CA GLY A 194 -8.77 -8.12 14.11
C GLY A 194 -8.29 -8.33 12.68
N LYS A 195 -7.36 -7.50 12.13
CA LYS A 195 -6.77 -7.69 10.79
C LYS A 195 -6.25 -9.10 10.56
N SER A 196 -5.46 -9.63 11.49
CA SER A 196 -4.93 -11.01 11.40
C SER A 196 -6.01 -12.09 11.44
N SER A 197 -7.14 -11.83 12.12
CA SER A 197 -8.28 -12.74 12.13
C SER A 197 -9.02 -12.72 10.80
N LEU A 198 -9.16 -11.54 10.19
CA LEU A 198 -9.72 -11.40 8.83
C LEU A 198 -8.84 -12.13 7.81
N VAL A 199 -7.52 -11.90 7.84
CA VAL A 199 -6.57 -12.60 6.95
C VAL A 199 -6.70 -14.11 7.10
N ARG A 200 -6.71 -14.63 8.33
CA ARG A 200 -6.89 -16.08 8.57
C ARG A 200 -8.21 -16.62 8.05
N ARG A 201 -9.28 -15.83 8.13
CA ARG A 201 -10.60 -16.24 7.65
C ARG A 201 -10.69 -16.19 6.13
N LEU A 202 -10.08 -15.19 5.49
CA LEU A 202 -10.01 -15.05 4.03
C LEU A 202 -9.07 -16.09 3.38
N LEU A 203 -8.03 -16.51 4.10
CA LEU A 203 -6.96 -17.38 3.61
C LEU A 203 -6.81 -18.64 4.48
N PRO A 204 -7.82 -19.49 4.59
CA PRO A 204 -7.75 -20.67 5.48
C PRO A 204 -6.63 -21.65 5.09
N GLN A 205 -6.26 -21.71 3.82
CA GLN A 205 -5.19 -22.60 3.32
C GLN A 205 -3.78 -21.98 3.42
N ALA A 206 -3.65 -20.67 3.58
CA ALA A 206 -2.34 -20.01 3.66
C ALA A 206 -1.57 -20.35 4.95
N GLN A 207 -2.26 -20.81 5.99
CA GLN A 207 -1.64 -21.23 7.26
C GLN A 207 -0.68 -22.41 7.09
N VAL A 208 -0.92 -23.31 6.15
CA VAL A 208 -0.06 -24.46 5.88
C VAL A 208 1.23 -24.03 5.19
N ALA A 209 1.12 -23.16 4.17
CA ALA A 209 2.26 -22.67 3.39
C ALA A 209 3.17 -21.70 4.18
N VAL A 210 2.60 -20.88 5.08
CA VAL A 210 3.38 -19.99 5.95
C VAL A 210 4.15 -20.77 7.01
N GLY A 211 3.57 -21.84 7.57
CA GLY A 211 4.23 -22.70 8.56
C GLY A 211 5.44 -23.45 8.00
N GLU A 212 5.43 -23.82 6.74
CA GLU A 212 6.56 -24.55 6.12
C GLU A 212 7.70 -23.59 5.73
N LEU A 213 7.41 -22.41 5.21
CA LEU A 213 8.42 -21.41 4.83
C LEU A 213 9.05 -20.72 6.06
N VAL A 214 8.25 -20.44 7.10
CA VAL A 214 8.77 -19.88 8.37
C VAL A 214 9.66 -20.89 9.08
N ARG A 215 9.33 -22.18 9.08
CA ARG A 215 10.19 -23.23 9.66
C ARG A 215 11.50 -23.42 8.90
N ALA A 216 11.52 -23.17 7.59
CA ALA A 216 12.76 -23.21 6.80
C ALA A 216 13.69 -22.00 7.06
N GLU A 217 13.17 -20.88 7.61
CA GLU A 217 13.91 -19.65 7.85
C GLU A 217 14.02 -19.23 9.34
N GLU A 218 13.49 -19.99 10.28
CA GLU A 218 13.55 -19.72 11.74
C GLU A 218 14.98 -19.58 12.33
N GLY A 219 16.02 -19.69 11.50
CA GLY A 219 17.41 -19.43 11.89
C GLY A 219 17.94 -18.02 11.59
N ARG A 220 17.15 -17.10 10.96
CA ARG A 220 17.61 -15.75 10.63
C ARG A 220 16.54 -14.71 10.95
N HIS A 221 16.84 -13.87 11.94
CA HIS A 221 16.06 -12.71 12.37
C HIS A 221 15.71 -11.76 11.21
N THR A 222 14.53 -11.90 10.57
CA THR A 222 13.99 -10.90 9.65
C THR A 222 12.48 -10.81 9.75
N THR A 223 12.04 -9.82 10.49
CA THR A 223 10.68 -9.59 10.97
C THR A 223 9.75 -8.86 9.96
N THR A 224 10.09 -8.78 8.67
CA THR A 224 9.32 -8.01 7.68
C THR A 224 9.17 -8.75 6.37
N ALA A 225 8.41 -9.84 6.39
CA ALA A 225 7.99 -10.49 5.16
C ALA A 225 6.67 -9.87 4.68
N ALA A 226 6.62 -9.38 3.44
CA ALA A 226 5.39 -9.04 2.76
C ALA A 226 5.08 -10.15 1.75
N ARG A 227 3.83 -10.57 1.66
CA ARG A 227 3.42 -11.60 0.72
C ARG A 227 2.04 -11.34 0.14
N LEU A 228 1.92 -11.60 -1.16
CA LEU A 228 0.67 -11.63 -1.89
C LEU A 228 0.13 -13.06 -1.88
N PHE A 229 -1.12 -13.21 -1.48
CA PHE A 229 -1.85 -14.46 -1.46
C PHE A 229 -2.99 -14.37 -2.46
N ASP A 230 -3.12 -15.40 -3.28
CA ASP A 230 -4.27 -15.51 -4.17
C ASP A 230 -5.51 -15.87 -3.37
N LEU A 231 -6.61 -15.16 -3.63
CA LEU A 231 -7.95 -15.40 -3.12
C LEU A 231 -8.78 -16.18 -4.16
N PRO A 232 -9.91 -16.76 -3.76
CA PRO A 232 -10.88 -17.27 -4.71
C PRO A 232 -11.23 -16.21 -5.78
N ASP A 233 -11.68 -16.68 -6.95
CA ASP A 233 -12.17 -15.84 -8.06
C ASP A 233 -11.14 -14.86 -8.66
N GLY A 234 -9.83 -15.10 -8.44
CA GLY A 234 -8.76 -14.32 -9.07
C GLY A 234 -8.48 -12.96 -8.42
N ALA A 235 -8.95 -12.75 -7.20
CA ALA A 235 -8.50 -11.66 -6.34
C ALA A 235 -7.18 -12.03 -5.62
N ALA A 236 -6.51 -11.04 -5.05
CA ALA A 236 -5.30 -11.24 -4.26
C ALA A 236 -5.26 -10.32 -3.04
N LEU A 237 -4.65 -10.80 -1.97
CA LEU A 237 -4.46 -10.06 -0.72
C LEU A 237 -2.97 -9.95 -0.40
N ILE A 238 -2.48 -8.72 -0.25
CA ILE A 238 -1.12 -8.48 0.26
C ILE A 238 -1.19 -8.41 1.78
N ASP A 239 -0.48 -9.33 2.42
CA ASP A 239 -0.29 -9.33 3.86
C ASP A 239 1.17 -8.99 4.20
N SER A 240 1.33 -7.99 5.05
CA SER A 240 2.64 -7.55 5.53
C SER A 240 2.51 -6.86 6.88
N PRO A 241 3.35 -7.20 7.86
CA PRO A 241 3.44 -6.43 9.10
C PRO A 241 3.73 -4.95 8.84
N GLY A 242 4.57 -4.64 7.83
CA GLY A 242 4.89 -3.27 7.44
C GLY A 242 3.73 -2.48 6.82
N VAL A 243 2.70 -3.15 6.29
CA VAL A 243 1.49 -2.53 5.74
C VAL A 243 0.37 -2.47 6.77
N ARG A 244 0.24 -3.47 7.65
CA ARG A 244 -0.87 -3.55 8.61
C ARG A 244 -0.97 -2.35 9.55
N ASP A 245 0.16 -1.83 10.01
CA ASP A 245 0.25 -0.82 11.07
C ASP A 245 1.14 0.37 10.68
N PHE A 246 1.34 0.63 9.37
CA PHE A 246 2.21 1.72 8.94
C PHE A 246 1.59 3.10 9.25
N ALA A 247 2.45 4.06 9.54
CA ALA A 247 2.05 5.46 9.62
C ALA A 247 2.22 6.10 8.22
N PRO A 248 1.12 6.45 7.52
CA PRO A 248 1.22 7.12 6.24
C PRO A 248 2.11 8.35 6.27
N ALA A 249 2.98 8.48 5.27
CA ALA A 249 3.91 9.60 5.18
C ALA A 249 3.16 10.88 4.79
N VAL A 250 2.88 11.74 5.75
CA VAL A 250 2.19 13.02 5.53
C VAL A 250 2.91 13.90 4.51
N SER A 251 4.23 13.76 4.42
CA SER A 251 5.04 14.49 3.45
C SER A 251 4.88 14.02 2.00
N ALA A 252 4.31 12.84 1.79
CA ALA A 252 4.03 12.30 0.46
C ALA A 252 2.64 12.69 -0.05
N LEU A 253 1.73 13.15 0.82
CA LEU A 253 0.38 13.55 0.43
C LEU A 253 0.40 14.83 -0.42
N ASP A 254 -0.59 14.99 -1.30
CA ASP A 254 -0.80 16.23 -2.05
C ASP A 254 -0.87 17.45 -1.13
N GLU A 255 -0.20 18.52 -1.53
CA GLU A 255 -0.06 19.69 -0.66
C GLU A 255 -1.37 20.45 -0.44
N ARG A 256 -2.27 20.46 -1.41
CA ARG A 256 -3.50 21.24 -1.36
C ARG A 256 -4.58 20.52 -0.57
N THR A 257 -4.83 19.26 -0.90
CA THR A 257 -5.97 18.49 -0.39
C THR A 257 -5.62 17.63 0.82
N LEU A 258 -4.35 17.25 0.97
CA LEU A 258 -3.89 16.21 1.91
C LEU A 258 -4.67 14.89 1.78
N GLY A 259 -5.22 14.61 0.59
CA GLY A 259 -6.02 13.42 0.33
C GLY A 259 -7.46 13.49 0.86
N PHE A 260 -7.97 14.66 1.27
CA PHE A 260 -9.38 14.83 1.65
C PHE A 260 -10.23 15.14 0.41
N PRO A 261 -11.17 14.25 0.01
CA PRO A 261 -12.03 14.49 -1.15
C PRO A 261 -12.90 15.75 -0.98
N GLU A 262 -13.30 16.05 0.27
CA GLU A 262 -14.10 17.23 0.61
C GLU A 262 -13.34 18.51 0.29
N VAL A 263 -12.05 18.57 0.61
CA VAL A 263 -11.21 19.75 0.28
C VAL A 263 -11.12 19.91 -1.24
N ALA A 264 -10.91 18.82 -1.98
CA ALA A 264 -10.85 18.87 -3.45
C ALA A 264 -12.12 19.46 -4.06
N ARG A 265 -13.30 19.14 -3.49
CA ARG A 265 -14.61 19.68 -3.96
C ARG A 265 -14.85 21.13 -3.56
N LEU A 266 -14.48 21.51 -2.33
CA LEU A 266 -14.84 22.80 -1.73
C LEU A 266 -13.83 23.92 -2.01
N ALA A 267 -12.54 23.56 -2.23
CA ALA A 267 -11.45 24.55 -2.34
C ALA A 267 -11.63 25.56 -3.50
N ALA A 268 -12.32 25.17 -4.56
CA ALA A 268 -12.62 26.06 -5.68
C ALA A 268 -13.46 27.29 -5.28
N GLY A 269 -14.23 27.20 -4.19
CA GLY A 269 -15.03 28.31 -3.63
C GLY A 269 -14.25 29.22 -2.69
N CYS A 270 -12.97 28.97 -2.42
CA CYS A 270 -12.17 29.81 -1.54
C CYS A 270 -11.79 31.14 -2.23
N ARG A 271 -11.74 32.22 -1.45
CA ARG A 271 -11.31 33.54 -1.92
C ARG A 271 -9.87 33.59 -2.44
N PHE A 272 -8.96 32.77 -1.85
CA PHE A 272 -7.55 32.75 -2.19
C PHE A 272 -7.16 31.39 -2.79
N SER A 273 -6.39 31.41 -3.86
CA SER A 273 -5.94 30.21 -4.57
C SER A 273 -4.94 29.37 -3.77
N ASP A 274 -4.23 29.99 -2.82
CA ASP A 274 -3.27 29.37 -1.91
C ASP A 274 -3.84 29.13 -0.50
N CYS A 275 -5.18 29.13 -0.36
CA CYS A 275 -5.87 28.94 0.90
C CYS A 275 -5.45 27.62 1.56
N ARG A 276 -5.03 27.69 2.82
CA ARG A 276 -4.68 26.50 3.63
C ARG A 276 -5.85 25.98 4.44
N HIS A 277 -7.00 26.64 4.35
CA HIS A 277 -8.26 26.28 5.00
C HIS A 277 -8.19 26.24 6.54
N LEU A 278 -7.32 27.07 7.13
CA LEU A 278 -7.13 27.15 8.59
C LEU A 278 -7.74 28.42 9.19
N ARG A 279 -7.40 29.60 8.66
CA ARG A 279 -7.75 30.93 9.23
C ARG A 279 -8.15 31.95 8.18
N GLU A 280 -7.99 31.65 6.91
CA GLU A 280 -8.14 32.59 5.82
C GLU A 280 -9.60 33.10 5.72
N PRO A 281 -9.82 34.42 5.57
CA PRO A 281 -11.15 34.95 5.40
C PRO A 281 -11.72 34.54 4.03
N GLY A 282 -13.03 34.21 3.99
CA GLY A 282 -13.68 33.74 2.77
C GLY A 282 -13.26 32.34 2.34
N CYS A 283 -12.91 31.50 3.30
CA CYS A 283 -12.57 30.08 3.06
C CYS A 283 -13.85 29.24 3.00
N ALA A 284 -14.16 28.69 1.80
CA ALA A 284 -15.34 27.85 1.59
C ALA A 284 -15.25 26.52 2.35
N VAL A 285 -14.05 25.94 2.49
CA VAL A 285 -13.82 24.71 3.22
C VAL A 285 -14.13 24.86 4.71
N ARG A 286 -13.71 25.99 5.31
CA ARG A 286 -14.03 26.28 6.70
C ARG A 286 -15.53 26.59 6.91
N ALA A 287 -16.12 27.35 6.01
CA ALA A 287 -17.56 27.65 6.05
C ALA A 287 -18.40 26.35 6.02
N ALA A 288 -18.03 25.40 5.16
CA ALA A 288 -18.68 24.10 5.08
C ALA A 288 -18.57 23.27 6.39
N ALA A 289 -17.49 23.42 7.13
CA ALA A 289 -17.36 22.77 8.45
C ALA A 289 -18.17 23.51 9.55
N GLU A 290 -18.33 24.84 9.42
CA GLU A 290 -19.11 25.67 10.35
C GLU A 290 -20.62 25.50 10.16
N ASP A 291 -21.10 25.33 8.93
CA ASP A 291 -22.53 25.14 8.61
C ASP A 291 -22.96 23.65 8.65
N GLY A 292 -22.04 22.73 8.89
CA GLY A 292 -22.29 21.29 9.00
C GLY A 292 -22.35 20.54 7.67
N SER A 293 -22.13 21.18 6.53
CA SER A 293 -22.06 20.51 5.23
C SER A 293 -20.77 19.69 5.03
N TRP A 294 -19.77 19.93 5.85
CA TRP A 294 -18.64 19.02 6.07
C TRP A 294 -18.54 18.62 7.52
N HIS A 295 -18.44 17.33 7.80
CA HIS A 295 -18.40 16.78 9.16
C HIS A 295 -17.27 17.39 10.00
N ALA A 296 -17.60 18.00 11.13
CA ALA A 296 -16.67 18.81 11.94
C ALA A 296 -15.43 18.04 12.41
N ARG A 297 -15.58 16.76 12.82
CA ARG A 297 -14.45 15.92 13.23
C ARG A 297 -13.50 15.66 12.05
N ARG A 298 -14.02 15.42 10.83
CA ARG A 298 -13.16 15.23 9.64
C ARG A 298 -12.39 16.50 9.27
N TYR A 299 -13.03 17.67 9.43
CA TYR A 299 -12.34 18.95 9.29
C TYR A 299 -11.23 19.12 10.35
N GLU A 300 -11.47 18.72 11.61
CA GLU A 300 -10.43 18.74 12.63
C GLU A 300 -9.28 17.77 12.30
N SER A 301 -9.56 16.60 11.72
CA SER A 301 -8.52 15.68 11.22
C SER A 301 -7.69 16.35 10.11
N TYR A 302 -8.33 17.05 9.16
CA TYR A 302 -7.62 17.84 8.16
C TYR A 302 -6.68 18.88 8.80
N ARG A 303 -7.19 19.64 9.78
CA ARG A 303 -6.40 20.66 10.50
C ARG A 303 -5.18 20.06 11.21
N ARG A 304 -5.35 18.90 11.87
CA ARG A 304 -4.24 18.19 12.52
C ARG A 304 -3.20 17.73 11.50
N LEU A 305 -3.63 17.19 10.38
CA LEU A 305 -2.74 16.71 9.33
C LEU A 305 -1.97 17.88 8.68
N ARG A 306 -2.64 19.01 8.45
CA ARG A 306 -2.02 20.24 7.93
C ARG A 306 -0.93 20.75 8.88
N ARG A 307 -1.22 20.86 10.16
CA ARG A 307 -0.23 21.28 11.18
C ARG A 307 0.95 20.31 11.25
N LEU A 308 0.68 19.00 11.22
CA LEU A 308 1.75 17.99 11.22
C LEU A 308 2.66 18.15 10.01
N ARG A 309 2.10 18.38 8.82
CA ARG A 309 2.90 18.64 7.61
C ARG A 309 3.78 19.88 7.76
N GLU A 310 3.25 20.98 8.28
CA GLU A 310 3.99 22.21 8.50
C GLU A 310 5.15 22.00 9.50
N GLN A 311 4.92 21.27 10.58
CA GLN A 311 5.96 20.91 11.54
C GLN A 311 7.10 20.09 10.90
N LEU A 312 6.74 19.09 10.09
CA LEU A 312 7.71 18.26 9.39
C LEU A 312 8.51 19.04 8.34
N ALA A 313 7.92 20.04 7.68
CA ALA A 313 8.62 20.92 6.74
C ALA A 313 9.68 21.79 7.44
N VAL A 314 9.36 22.36 8.61
CA VAL A 314 10.29 23.15 9.42
C VAL A 314 11.49 22.31 9.92
N THR A 315 11.23 21.06 10.31
CA THR A 315 12.27 20.15 10.81
C THR A 315 13.25 19.73 9.71
N ARG A 316 12.81 19.71 8.45
CA ARG A 316 13.66 19.35 7.29
C ARG A 316 14.51 20.50 6.76
N GLY A 317 14.14 21.74 7.05
CA GLY A 317 14.86 22.94 6.64
C GLY A 317 15.98 23.36 7.61
N ARG A 318 16.18 22.61 8.68
CA ARG A 318 17.28 22.74 9.65
C ARG A 318 18.28 21.59 9.48
#